data_ed93afd68d6c1dab808688c7c65a5998
#
_entry.id   ed93afd68d6c1dab808688c7c65a5998
#
_cell.length_a   1.000
_cell.length_b   1.000
_cell.length_c   1.000
_cell.angle_alpha   90.00
_cell.angle_beta   90.00
_cell.angle_gamma   90.00
#
_symmetry.space_group_name_H-M   'P 1'
#
loop_
_entity.id
_entity.type
_entity.pdbx_description
1 polymer ?
#
loop_
_entity_poly.entity_id
_entity_poly.type
_entity_poly.pdbx_seq_one_letter_code
_entity_poly.pdbx_strand_id
1 'polypeptide(L)'
;MSNENHLQKTKIKDKELSVFGKTFFFIFPSLLLLAFYSCGKDKIERNPYLSSVNFNINLNLNLPQYDNLRYAGGGLSIRQGGINGLLVFNLNGNDFLAWEATCPNHVIKDCSQLSITGVLAECSCEGFEYSLATGQLLNPEENTENPYPMLFYNLRRSGNTIIISN
;
A
#
# COMPACT_ATOMS: atom_id res chain seq x y z
N MET A 1 -28.45 -66.82 -28.28
CA MET A 1 -27.83 -65.59 -28.86
C MET A 1 -28.10 -64.31 -28.06
N SER A 2 -28.64 -64.37 -26.83
CA SER A 2 -28.98 -63.14 -26.07
C SER A 2 -27.98 -62.82 -24.96
N ASN A 3 -26.99 -63.66 -24.67
CA ASN A 3 -26.12 -63.49 -23.49
C ASN A 3 -24.71 -62.89 -23.81
N GLU A 4 -24.29 -62.92 -25.08
CA GLU A 4 -23.01 -62.35 -25.49
C GLU A 4 -23.03 -60.82 -25.64
N ASN A 5 -24.18 -60.29 -26.03
CA ASN A 5 -24.30 -58.82 -26.17
C ASN A 5 -24.31 -58.04 -24.83
N HIS A 6 -24.67 -58.72 -23.73
CA HIS A 6 -24.67 -58.07 -22.41
C HIS A 6 -23.27 -58.04 -21.78
N LEU A 7 -22.43 -59.06 -22.06
CA LEU A 7 -21.03 -59.10 -21.58
C LEU A 7 -20.12 -58.10 -22.31
N GLN A 8 -20.37 -57.88 -23.60
CA GLN A 8 -19.61 -56.88 -24.37
C GLN A 8 -19.90 -55.46 -23.93
N LYS A 9 -21.15 -55.16 -23.58
CA LYS A 9 -21.58 -53.82 -23.16
C LYS A 9 -21.06 -53.39 -21.81
N THR A 10 -20.90 -54.34 -20.86
CA THR A 10 -20.27 -54.12 -19.54
C THR A 10 -18.78 -53.91 -19.67
N LYS A 11 -18.03 -54.69 -20.49
CA LYS A 11 -16.59 -54.53 -20.68
C LYS A 11 -16.21 -53.17 -21.33
N ILE A 12 -17.07 -52.63 -22.22
CA ILE A 12 -16.82 -51.33 -22.83
C ILE A 12 -17.01 -50.20 -21.80
N LYS A 13 -18.03 -50.31 -20.91
CA LYS A 13 -18.31 -49.33 -19.89
C LYS A 13 -17.22 -49.22 -18.83
N ASP A 14 -16.65 -50.37 -18.42
CA ASP A 14 -15.56 -50.43 -17.46
C ASP A 14 -14.23 -49.90 -18.01
N LYS A 15 -14.02 -50.04 -19.34
CA LYS A 15 -12.83 -49.52 -20.01
C LYS A 15 -12.88 -48.00 -20.19
N GLU A 16 -14.03 -47.43 -20.47
CA GLU A 16 -14.25 -45.97 -20.55
C GLU A 16 -14.12 -45.32 -19.19
N LEU A 17 -14.66 -45.95 -18.13
CA LEU A 17 -14.58 -45.40 -16.77
C LEU A 17 -13.14 -45.44 -16.23
N SER A 18 -12.33 -46.44 -16.61
CA SER A 18 -10.92 -46.55 -16.24
C SER A 18 -10.01 -45.52 -16.93
N VAL A 19 -10.33 -45.14 -18.16
CA VAL A 19 -9.59 -44.12 -18.91
C VAL A 19 -9.90 -42.73 -18.37
N PHE A 20 -11.18 -42.44 -18.04
CA PHE A 20 -11.59 -41.17 -17.45
C PHE A 20 -10.99 -40.92 -16.06
N GLY A 21 -10.91 -41.96 -15.22
CA GLY A 21 -10.29 -41.91 -13.90
C GLY A 21 -8.78 -41.65 -13.95
N LYS A 22 -8.06 -42.26 -14.88
CA LYS A 22 -6.62 -42.09 -15.03
C LYS A 22 -6.23 -40.71 -15.59
N THR A 23 -6.96 -40.19 -16.56
CA THR A 23 -6.71 -38.85 -17.10
C THR A 23 -7.07 -37.76 -16.10
N PHE A 24 -8.12 -37.92 -15.30
CA PHE A 24 -8.49 -36.96 -14.25
C PHE A 24 -7.44 -36.88 -13.13
N PHE A 25 -6.82 -38.03 -12.79
CA PHE A 25 -5.80 -38.10 -11.75
C PHE A 25 -4.49 -37.36 -12.13
N PHE A 26 -4.17 -37.26 -13.42
CA PHE A 26 -2.97 -36.55 -13.89
C PHE A 26 -3.23 -35.07 -14.22
N ILE A 27 -4.46 -34.69 -14.60
CA ILE A 27 -4.80 -33.30 -14.94
C ILE A 27 -4.96 -32.46 -13.67
N PHE A 28 -5.51 -33.02 -12.59
CA PHE A 28 -5.76 -32.31 -11.35
C PHE A 28 -4.48 -31.83 -10.63
N PRO A 29 -3.42 -32.65 -10.44
CA PRO A 29 -2.16 -32.19 -9.86
C PRO A 29 -1.38 -31.24 -10.78
N SER A 30 -1.51 -31.35 -12.11
CA SER A 30 -0.89 -30.42 -13.06
C SER A 30 -1.51 -29.04 -13.00
N LEU A 31 -2.82 -28.93 -12.82
CA LEU A 31 -3.51 -27.65 -12.66
C LEU A 31 -3.17 -26.96 -11.32
N LEU A 32 -2.95 -27.75 -10.27
CA LEU A 32 -2.56 -27.24 -8.95
C LEU A 32 -1.13 -26.64 -8.97
N LEU A 33 -0.22 -27.20 -9.77
CA LEU A 33 1.15 -26.69 -9.93
C LEU A 33 1.21 -25.34 -10.62
N LEU A 34 0.25 -25.01 -11.49
CA LEU A 34 0.18 -23.70 -12.17
C LEU A 34 -0.25 -22.54 -11.24
N ALA A 35 -0.91 -22.84 -10.12
CA ALA A 35 -1.34 -21.84 -9.15
C ALA A 35 -0.18 -21.19 -8.36
N PHE A 36 1.00 -21.81 -8.33
CA PHE A 36 2.16 -21.29 -7.60
C PHE A 36 3.03 -20.31 -8.40
N TYR A 37 2.79 -20.10 -9.69
CA TYR A 37 3.57 -19.19 -10.52
C TYR A 37 3.08 -17.73 -10.50
N SER A 38 1.99 -17.41 -9.75
CA SER A 38 1.43 -16.06 -9.68
C SER A 38 2.01 -15.20 -8.55
N CYS A 39 3.27 -15.37 -8.19
CA CYS A 39 3.94 -14.42 -7.32
C CYS A 39 4.70 -13.40 -8.18
N GLY A 40 3.99 -12.42 -8.73
CA GLY A 40 4.60 -11.21 -9.28
C GLY A 40 5.35 -10.50 -8.15
N LYS A 41 6.67 -10.38 -8.27
CA LYS A 41 7.43 -9.41 -7.46
C LYS A 41 7.05 -8.04 -7.98
N ASP A 42 6.06 -7.40 -7.37
CA ASP A 42 5.87 -5.97 -7.53
C ASP A 42 7.16 -5.31 -7.04
N LYS A 43 7.97 -4.86 -7.98
CA LYS A 43 9.09 -3.98 -7.65
C LYS A 43 8.45 -2.72 -7.09
N ILE A 44 8.58 -2.51 -5.79
CA ILE A 44 8.28 -1.22 -5.17
C ILE A 44 9.23 -0.24 -5.85
N GLU A 45 8.73 0.50 -6.82
CA GLU A 45 9.51 1.48 -7.55
C GLU A 45 9.80 2.64 -6.60
N ARG A 46 11.09 2.81 -6.27
CA ARG A 46 11.51 3.88 -5.37
C ARG A 46 11.25 5.22 -6.05
N ASN A 47 10.61 6.15 -5.33
CA ASN A 47 10.39 7.50 -5.82
C ASN A 47 11.73 8.15 -6.22
N PRO A 48 11.89 8.60 -7.49
CA PRO A 48 13.14 9.17 -7.99
C PRO A 48 13.41 10.58 -7.47
N TYR A 49 12.39 11.27 -6.96
CA TYR A 49 12.47 12.67 -6.50
C TYR A 49 12.80 12.78 -5.02
N LEU A 50 12.52 11.74 -4.22
CA LEU A 50 12.70 11.76 -2.78
C LEU A 50 13.84 10.84 -2.35
N SER A 51 14.87 11.42 -1.76
CA SER A 51 15.97 10.67 -1.18
C SER A 51 15.62 10.16 0.22
N SER A 52 16.20 9.01 0.61
CA SER A 52 16.07 8.50 1.98
C SER A 52 16.93 9.33 2.94
N VAL A 53 16.33 9.85 4.00
CA VAL A 53 17.01 10.60 5.07
C VAL A 53 16.83 9.84 6.38
N ASN A 54 17.93 9.49 7.06
CA ASN A 54 17.88 8.81 8.34
C ASN A 54 17.59 9.81 9.47
N PHE A 55 16.57 9.54 10.27
CA PHE A 55 16.23 10.32 11.45
C PHE A 55 15.47 9.48 12.48
N ASN A 56 15.42 9.96 13.72
CA ASN A 56 14.57 9.44 14.78
C ASN A 56 14.15 10.61 15.66
N ILE A 57 12.85 10.86 15.78
CA ILE A 57 12.28 11.95 16.56
C ILE A 57 11.19 11.44 17.49
N ASN A 58 11.06 12.11 18.63
CA ASN A 58 10.05 11.80 19.64
C ASN A 58 9.15 13.01 19.87
N LEU A 59 7.82 12.82 19.73
CA LEU A 59 6.82 13.84 19.97
C LEU A 59 6.05 13.50 21.24
N ASN A 60 6.14 14.32 22.28
CA ASN A 60 5.39 14.15 23.50
C ASN A 60 4.02 14.86 23.38
N LEU A 61 2.94 14.10 23.21
CA LEU A 61 1.58 14.62 23.02
C LEU A 61 1.03 15.41 24.22
N ASN A 62 1.70 15.40 25.37
CA ASN A 62 1.33 16.24 26.51
C ASN A 62 1.75 17.70 26.34
N LEU A 63 2.59 18.00 25.36
CA LEU A 63 3.05 19.36 25.12
C LEU A 63 2.02 20.13 24.26
N PRO A 64 1.70 21.40 24.59
CA PRO A 64 0.67 22.18 23.91
C PRO A 64 0.88 22.33 22.40
N GLN A 65 2.13 22.31 21.93
CA GLN A 65 2.48 22.42 20.51
C GLN A 65 1.97 21.23 19.66
N TYR A 66 1.58 20.13 20.30
CA TYR A 66 1.05 18.92 19.63
C TYR A 66 -0.44 18.70 19.89
N ASP A 67 -1.16 19.74 20.40
CA ASP A 67 -2.58 19.62 20.74
C ASP A 67 -3.45 19.19 19.54
N ASN A 68 -3.14 19.62 18.33
CA ASN A 68 -3.85 19.20 17.12
C ASN A 68 -3.81 17.67 16.89
N LEU A 69 -2.76 17.00 17.36
CA LEU A 69 -2.61 15.55 17.24
C LEU A 69 -3.41 14.78 18.31
N ARG A 70 -4.08 15.43 19.24
CA ARG A 70 -4.90 14.76 20.28
C ARG A 70 -6.28 14.36 19.78
N TYR A 71 -6.72 14.91 18.67
CA TYR A 71 -8.04 14.66 18.09
C TYR A 71 -7.94 13.86 16.80
N ALA A 72 -8.85 12.91 16.58
CA ALA A 72 -8.98 12.21 15.33
C ALA A 72 -9.20 13.20 14.17
N GLY A 73 -8.49 13.01 13.06
CA GLY A 73 -8.48 13.94 11.93
C GLY A 73 -7.55 15.15 12.10
N GLY A 74 -6.90 15.28 13.26
CA GLY A 74 -5.92 16.33 13.50
C GLY A 74 -4.60 16.08 12.78
N GLY A 75 -4.07 17.09 12.11
CA GLY A 75 -2.78 17.07 11.43
C GLY A 75 -1.84 18.16 11.95
N LEU A 76 -0.53 17.90 11.90
CA LEU A 76 0.50 18.84 12.31
C LEU A 76 1.74 18.72 11.44
N SER A 77 2.26 19.85 10.99
CA SER A 77 3.55 19.95 10.29
C SER A 77 4.68 20.07 11.31
N ILE A 78 5.66 19.18 11.21
CA ILE A 78 6.86 19.13 12.06
C ILE A 78 8.08 19.49 11.21
N ARG A 79 8.85 20.49 11.61
CA ARG A 79 10.03 20.96 10.85
C ARG A 79 11.26 20.05 10.97
N GLN A 80 11.21 19.07 11.86
CA GLN A 80 12.32 18.14 12.12
C GLN A 80 12.06 16.81 11.40
N GLY A 81 13.15 16.15 10.99
CA GLY A 81 13.09 14.87 10.25
C GLY A 81 12.73 15.07 8.77
N GLY A 82 12.87 14.00 7.98
CA GLY A 82 12.58 14.04 6.56
C GLY A 82 13.50 14.96 5.73
N ILE A 83 13.06 15.29 4.53
CA ILE A 83 13.72 16.21 3.60
C ILE A 83 13.30 17.66 3.92
N ASN A 84 11.99 17.93 3.93
CA ASN A 84 11.41 19.24 4.26
C ASN A 84 10.56 19.21 5.53
N GLY A 85 10.77 18.23 6.41
CA GLY A 85 9.97 18.02 7.59
C GLY A 85 8.97 16.88 7.44
N LEU A 86 8.03 16.79 8.37
CA LEU A 86 7.04 15.71 8.42
C LEU A 86 5.63 16.29 8.52
N LEU A 87 4.68 15.61 7.91
CA LEU A 87 3.26 15.78 8.18
C LEU A 87 2.80 14.60 9.04
N VAL A 88 2.41 14.88 10.28
CA VAL A 88 1.89 13.88 11.22
C VAL A 88 0.39 14.01 11.29
N PHE A 89 -0.33 12.91 11.17
CA PHE A 89 -1.78 12.86 11.11
C PHE A 89 -2.33 11.85 12.11
N ASN A 90 -3.30 12.24 12.92
CA ASN A 90 -4.04 11.34 13.80
C ASN A 90 -5.26 10.78 13.05
N LEU A 91 -5.20 9.52 12.64
CA LEU A 91 -6.25 8.90 11.84
C LEU A 91 -7.57 8.72 12.60
N ASN A 92 -7.50 8.20 13.84
CA ASN A 92 -8.70 7.77 14.58
C ASN A 92 -8.62 7.94 16.11
N GLY A 93 -7.64 8.68 16.61
CA GLY A 93 -7.37 8.85 18.04
C GLY A 93 -6.32 7.88 18.62
N ASN A 94 -6.09 6.74 17.98
CA ASN A 94 -5.11 5.72 18.39
C ASN A 94 -3.99 5.54 17.38
N ASP A 95 -4.34 5.55 16.09
CA ASP A 95 -3.41 5.33 14.98
C ASP A 95 -2.98 6.65 14.39
N PHE A 96 -1.68 6.78 14.20
CA PHE A 96 -1.05 7.96 13.63
C PHE A 96 -0.28 7.59 12.37
N LEU A 97 -0.21 8.52 11.44
CA LEU A 97 0.55 8.41 10.20
C LEU A 97 1.57 9.54 10.14
N ALA A 98 2.73 9.24 9.57
CA ALA A 98 3.79 10.21 9.36
C ALA A 98 4.23 10.18 7.89
N TRP A 99 4.20 11.32 7.25
CA TRP A 99 4.53 11.49 5.85
C TRP A 99 5.69 12.48 5.70
N GLU A 100 6.48 12.30 4.64
CA GLU A 100 7.41 13.33 4.19
C GLU A 100 6.63 14.59 3.79
N ALA A 101 7.10 15.76 4.21
CA ALA A 101 6.47 17.03 3.86
C ALA A 101 6.92 17.58 2.49
N THR A 102 7.57 16.77 1.65
CA THR A 102 7.98 17.12 0.30
C THR A 102 7.04 16.50 -0.72
N CYS A 103 6.60 17.28 -1.70
CA CYS A 103 5.77 16.80 -2.82
C CYS A 103 6.51 15.69 -3.59
N PRO A 104 5.88 14.50 -3.78
CA PRO A 104 6.56 13.33 -4.33
C PRO A 104 6.60 13.25 -5.87
N ASN A 105 5.94 14.18 -6.60
CA ASN A 105 5.71 14.03 -8.03
C ASN A 105 6.49 15.01 -8.92
N HIS A 106 7.48 15.69 -8.36
CA HIS A 106 8.39 16.56 -9.12
C HIS A 106 9.74 16.74 -8.42
N VAL A 107 10.72 17.25 -9.15
CA VAL A 107 12.03 17.64 -8.61
C VAL A 107 11.85 18.71 -7.54
N ILE A 108 12.60 18.60 -6.44
CA ILE A 108 12.49 19.51 -5.29
C ILE A 108 12.79 20.95 -5.70
N LYS A 109 11.88 21.86 -5.35
CA LYS A 109 11.92 23.32 -5.53
C LYS A 109 11.48 24.01 -4.24
N ASP A 110 11.54 25.33 -4.19
CA ASP A 110 11.12 26.13 -3.01
C ASP A 110 9.63 25.94 -2.66
N CYS A 111 8.78 25.64 -3.67
CA CYS A 111 7.35 25.40 -3.50
C CYS A 111 7.01 23.94 -3.16
N SER A 112 7.99 23.03 -3.06
CA SER A 112 7.75 21.58 -2.90
C SER A 112 7.25 21.19 -1.51
N GLN A 113 7.27 22.11 -0.54
CA GLN A 113 6.79 21.81 0.80
C GLN A 113 5.28 21.65 0.81
N LEU A 114 4.80 20.49 1.26
CA LEU A 114 3.37 20.23 1.45
C LEU A 114 2.83 21.00 2.66
N SER A 115 1.62 21.56 2.51
CA SER A 115 0.87 22.18 3.60
C SER A 115 -0.37 21.35 3.94
N ILE A 116 -0.79 21.37 5.22
CA ILE A 116 -1.99 20.68 5.68
C ILE A 116 -3.21 21.58 5.53
N THR A 117 -4.23 21.08 4.82
CA THR A 117 -5.56 21.70 4.71
C THR A 117 -6.62 20.69 5.13
N GLY A 118 -7.02 20.74 6.40
CA GLY A 118 -7.93 19.74 7.00
C GLY A 118 -7.30 18.34 7.02
N VAL A 119 -7.85 17.42 6.23
CA VAL A 119 -7.38 16.02 6.12
C VAL A 119 -6.55 15.77 4.86
N LEU A 120 -6.19 16.84 4.17
CA LEU A 120 -5.42 16.83 2.93
C LEU A 120 -4.03 17.43 3.15
N ALA A 121 -3.08 17.02 2.31
CA ALA A 121 -1.80 17.68 2.12
C ALA A 121 -1.77 18.27 0.70
N GLU A 122 -1.45 19.54 0.59
CA GLU A 122 -1.47 20.30 -0.66
C GLU A 122 -0.06 20.69 -1.08
N CYS A 123 0.27 20.44 -2.35
CA CYS A 123 1.50 20.86 -3.01
C CYS A 123 1.26 22.20 -3.75
N SER A 124 1.90 23.27 -3.30
CA SER A 124 1.70 24.58 -3.92
C SER A 124 2.37 24.75 -5.29
N CYS A 125 3.24 23.81 -5.71
CA CYS A 125 3.88 23.87 -7.03
C CYS A 125 2.90 23.58 -8.18
N GLU A 126 2.14 22.49 -8.04
CA GLU A 126 1.23 21.99 -9.08
C GLU A 126 -0.24 21.93 -8.62
N GLY A 127 -0.53 22.28 -7.37
CA GLY A 127 -1.88 22.17 -6.83
C GLY A 127 -2.31 20.73 -6.56
N PHE A 128 -1.37 19.80 -6.44
CA PHE A 128 -1.67 18.41 -6.11
C PHE A 128 -2.17 18.27 -4.67
N GLU A 129 -3.25 17.51 -4.51
CA GLU A 129 -3.86 17.20 -3.22
C GLU A 129 -3.68 15.72 -2.88
N TYR A 130 -3.17 15.44 -1.68
CA TYR A 130 -2.97 14.09 -1.18
C TYR A 130 -3.82 13.85 0.07
N SER A 131 -4.35 12.64 0.19
CA SER A 131 -5.03 12.23 1.41
C SER A 131 -4.03 11.96 2.53
N LEU A 132 -4.14 12.65 3.68
CA LEU A 132 -3.33 12.35 4.86
C LEU A 132 -3.65 10.98 5.47
N ALA A 133 -4.81 10.39 5.17
CA ALA A 133 -5.20 9.08 5.65
C ALA A 133 -4.59 7.92 4.83
N THR A 134 -4.26 8.14 3.56
CA THR A 134 -3.77 7.08 2.65
C THR A 134 -2.47 7.40 1.94
N GLY A 135 -2.07 8.66 1.92
CA GLY A 135 -0.92 9.17 1.16
C GLY A 135 -1.16 9.27 -0.36
N GLN A 136 -2.34 8.90 -0.86
CA GLN A 136 -2.62 8.86 -2.29
C GLN A 136 -2.90 10.25 -2.86
N LEU A 137 -2.47 10.50 -4.10
CA LEU A 137 -2.86 11.67 -4.88
C LEU A 137 -4.35 11.56 -5.24
N LEU A 138 -5.12 12.64 -4.99
CA LEU A 138 -6.58 12.67 -5.17
C LEU A 138 -7.01 13.37 -6.46
N ASN A 139 -6.20 14.29 -6.96
CA ASN A 139 -6.50 15.10 -8.15
C ASN A 139 -5.40 14.94 -9.24
N PRO A 140 -5.12 13.70 -9.73
CA PRO A 140 -4.14 13.52 -10.79
C PRO A 140 -4.58 14.26 -12.07
N GLU A 141 -3.63 14.85 -12.80
CA GLU A 141 -3.89 15.37 -14.14
C GLU A 141 -4.17 14.21 -15.10
N GLU A 142 -4.92 14.45 -16.20
CA GLU A 142 -5.32 13.43 -17.17
C GLU A 142 -4.15 12.63 -17.77
N ASN A 143 -2.95 13.21 -17.82
CA ASN A 143 -1.74 12.58 -18.35
C ASN A 143 -0.75 12.13 -17.27
N THR A 144 -1.15 12.13 -15.99
CA THR A 144 -0.26 11.66 -14.90
C THR A 144 -0.20 10.14 -14.89
N GLU A 145 0.81 9.57 -15.53
CA GLU A 145 1.06 8.14 -15.48
C GLU A 145 1.72 7.77 -14.14
N ASN A 146 1.07 6.87 -13.37
CA ASN A 146 1.59 6.29 -12.12
C ASN A 146 2.12 7.33 -11.11
N PRO A 147 1.27 8.23 -10.57
CA PRO A 147 1.70 9.21 -9.61
C PRO A 147 2.20 8.55 -8.33
N TYR A 148 3.32 9.03 -7.81
CA TYR A 148 3.85 8.56 -6.53
C TYR A 148 2.97 9.04 -5.39
N PRO A 149 2.62 8.16 -4.44
CA PRO A 149 2.00 8.58 -3.18
C PRO A 149 3.01 9.33 -2.31
N MET A 150 2.53 9.95 -1.24
CA MET A 150 3.39 10.54 -0.22
C MET A 150 4.33 9.48 0.36
N LEU A 151 5.57 9.84 0.65
CA LEU A 151 6.55 8.95 1.29
C LEU A 151 6.18 8.75 2.76
N PHE A 152 5.93 7.50 3.12
CA PHE A 152 5.55 7.10 4.48
C PHE A 152 6.79 6.86 5.35
N TYR A 153 6.73 7.28 6.62
CA TYR A 153 7.71 7.03 7.64
C TYR A 153 7.20 6.09 8.74
N ASN A 154 8.08 5.27 9.28
CA ASN A 154 7.72 4.38 10.36
C ASN A 154 7.30 5.18 11.60
N LEU A 155 6.15 4.86 12.14
CA LEU A 155 5.62 5.50 13.33
C LEU A 155 5.17 4.46 14.34
N ARG A 156 5.52 4.66 15.61
CA ARG A 156 5.01 3.88 16.73
C ARG A 156 4.63 4.79 17.89
N ARG A 157 3.58 4.41 18.58
CA ARG A 157 3.15 5.09 19.80
C ARG A 157 3.59 4.31 21.04
N SER A 158 4.08 5.03 22.05
CA SER A 158 4.38 4.51 23.39
C SER A 158 3.78 5.45 24.42
N GLY A 159 2.64 5.10 24.99
CA GLY A 159 1.87 5.99 25.87
C GLY A 159 1.49 7.29 25.17
N ASN A 160 1.95 8.42 25.69
CA ASN A 160 1.73 9.76 25.11
C ASN A 160 2.90 10.23 24.23
N THR A 161 3.80 9.34 23.86
CA THR A 161 4.91 9.67 22.95
C THR A 161 4.72 8.97 21.62
N ILE A 162 4.86 9.71 20.53
CA ILE A 162 4.97 9.22 19.17
C ILE A 162 6.45 9.22 18.77
N ILE A 163 6.92 8.08 18.28
CA ILE A 163 8.31 7.91 17.80
C ILE A 163 8.23 7.72 16.29
N ILE A 164 8.91 8.60 15.54
CA ILE A 164 8.94 8.58 14.07
C ILE A 164 10.37 8.37 13.61
N SER A 165 10.58 7.44 12.71
CA SER A 165 11.89 7.10 12.17
C SER A 165 11.82 6.67 10.70
N ASN A 166 12.95 6.72 10.05
CA ASN A 166 13.15 6.15 8.72
C ASN A 166 14.26 5.10 8.80
#